data_290dd2e537ddd78e2531aeb92edd4a21
#
_entry.id   290dd2e537ddd78e2531aeb92edd4a21
#
_cell.length_a   1.000
_cell.length_b   1.000
_cell.length_c   1.000
_cell.angle_alpha   90.00
_cell.angle_beta   90.00
_cell.angle_gamma   90.00
#
_symmetry.space_group_name_H-M   'P 1'
#
loop_
_entity.id
_entity.type
_entity.pdbx_description
1 polymer ?
#
loop_
_entity_poly.entity_id
_entity_poly.type
_entity_poly.pdbx_seq_one_letter_code
_entity_poly.pdbx_strand_id
1 'polypeptide(L)'
;MNMNSTPDINDKFPETNVITDFLHFGAVKNFSGPVSTVDCFEDNSFVKKKLSEKNEGGILVVCGKKSSKFALLGDMIATMAIENGWSGIVINGYVRDIEILRELEIGVMALGTCPRKSKKENKGKIDTILTINSVIVQPGNWLYADANGILIAKTRLDL
;
A
#
# COMPACT_ATOMS: atom_id res chain seq x y z
N MET A 1 -10.50 5.02 -19.18
CA MET A 1 -10.15 6.41 -18.83
C MET A 1 -8.75 6.43 -18.24
N ASN A 2 -7.87 7.23 -18.81
CA ASN A 2 -6.51 7.32 -18.28
C ASN A 2 -6.51 8.15 -17.00
N MET A 3 -6.00 7.57 -15.92
CA MET A 3 -5.71 8.34 -14.73
C MET A 3 -4.62 9.36 -15.07
N ASN A 4 -4.78 10.59 -14.61
CA ASN A 4 -3.72 11.58 -14.76
C ASN A 4 -2.46 11.06 -14.05
N SER A 5 -1.29 11.37 -14.59
CA SER A 5 -0.03 10.98 -13.96
C SER A 5 0.16 11.70 -12.61
N THR A 6 0.93 11.09 -11.71
CA THR A 6 1.21 11.74 -10.43
C THR A 6 1.92 13.11 -10.61
N PRO A 7 2.85 13.31 -11.56
CA PRO A 7 3.36 14.66 -11.82
C PRO A 7 2.27 15.67 -12.20
N ASP A 8 1.35 15.30 -13.11
CA ASP A 8 0.27 16.18 -13.52
C ASP A 8 -0.68 16.50 -12.37
N ILE A 9 -0.98 15.50 -11.53
CA ILE A 9 -1.82 15.70 -10.35
C ILE A 9 -1.15 16.67 -9.38
N ASN A 10 0.13 16.49 -9.10
CA ASN A 10 0.84 17.35 -8.16
C ASN A 10 0.98 18.77 -8.68
N ASP A 11 1.16 18.94 -10.01
CA ASP A 11 1.19 20.27 -10.62
C ASP A 11 -0.13 21.01 -10.42
N LYS A 12 -1.25 20.30 -10.55
CA LYS A 12 -2.59 20.87 -10.37
C LYS A 12 -2.95 21.05 -8.90
N PHE A 13 -2.49 20.14 -8.03
CA PHE A 13 -2.77 20.13 -6.60
C PHE A 13 -1.47 20.07 -5.81
N PRO A 14 -0.70 21.19 -5.77
CA PRO A 14 0.65 21.19 -5.17
C PRO A 14 0.65 20.96 -3.66
N GLU A 15 -0.50 21.02 -3.00
CA GLU A 15 -0.63 20.70 -1.57
C GLU A 15 -0.63 19.18 -1.29
N THR A 16 -0.67 18.33 -2.31
CA THR A 16 -0.57 16.88 -2.11
C THR A 16 0.79 16.50 -1.59
N ASN A 17 0.83 15.55 -0.67
CA ASN A 17 2.08 15.07 -0.08
C ASN A 17 2.68 13.97 -0.95
N VAL A 18 3.99 14.02 -1.14
CA VAL A 18 4.73 13.08 -1.99
C VAL A 18 5.47 12.07 -1.13
N ILE A 19 5.33 10.80 -1.47
CA ILE A 19 6.13 9.72 -0.89
C ILE A 19 6.91 9.05 -2.00
N THR A 20 8.24 8.96 -1.83
CA THR A 20 9.17 8.33 -2.78
C THR A 20 9.79 7.06 -2.18
N ASP A 21 10.70 6.45 -2.93
CA ASP A 21 11.54 5.31 -2.51
C ASP A 21 10.81 3.97 -2.41
N PHE A 22 9.60 3.87 -2.93
CA PHE A 22 8.88 2.61 -3.03
C PHE A 22 9.01 2.01 -4.42
N LEU A 23 9.11 0.69 -4.50
CA LEU A 23 9.21 -0.07 -5.74
C LEU A 23 7.91 -0.79 -6.04
N HIS A 24 7.59 -0.95 -7.33
CA HIS A 24 6.40 -1.68 -7.78
C HIS A 24 6.68 -3.18 -7.88
N PHE A 25 5.80 -3.99 -7.30
CA PHE A 25 5.89 -5.45 -7.36
C PHE A 25 4.63 -6.11 -7.94
N GLY A 26 3.50 -5.42 -8.01
CA GLY A 26 2.27 -5.93 -8.60
C GLY A 26 2.19 -5.67 -10.10
N ALA A 27 1.23 -6.31 -10.77
CA ALA A 27 1.01 -6.11 -12.20
C ALA A 27 0.45 -4.72 -12.52
N VAL A 28 -0.32 -4.15 -11.58
CA VAL A 28 -0.91 -2.82 -11.77
C VAL A 28 0.03 -1.76 -11.20
N LYS A 29 0.48 -0.86 -12.05
CA LYS A 29 1.42 0.20 -11.64
C LYS A 29 0.75 1.57 -11.50
N ASN A 30 -0.45 1.74 -12.03
CA ASN A 30 -1.25 2.95 -11.88
C ASN A 30 -2.50 2.61 -11.09
N PHE A 31 -2.58 3.09 -9.87
CA PHE A 31 -3.74 2.80 -9.03
C PHE A 31 -4.02 3.94 -8.07
N SER A 32 -5.27 4.07 -7.68
CA SER A 32 -5.72 5.10 -6.75
C SER A 32 -6.93 4.62 -5.98
N GLY A 33 -7.16 5.18 -4.82
CA GLY A 33 -8.33 4.83 -4.02
C GLY A 33 -8.27 5.38 -2.60
N PRO A 34 -9.34 5.17 -1.84
CA PRO A 34 -9.39 5.57 -0.44
C PRO A 34 -8.46 4.70 0.41
N VAL A 35 -7.83 5.32 1.38
CA VAL A 35 -6.80 4.71 2.22
C VAL A 35 -7.41 4.06 3.47
N SER A 36 -7.00 2.83 3.73
CA SER A 36 -7.08 2.17 5.03
C SER A 36 -5.65 1.94 5.55
N THR A 37 -5.48 1.80 6.84
CA THR A 37 -4.13 1.75 7.44
C THR A 37 -3.96 0.59 8.40
N VAL A 38 -2.71 0.12 8.48
CA VAL A 38 -2.22 -0.83 9.49
C VAL A 38 -0.85 -0.37 9.96
N ASP A 39 -0.65 -0.37 11.27
CA ASP A 39 0.65 -0.13 11.89
C ASP A 39 1.10 -1.43 12.55
N CYS A 40 2.23 -1.97 12.15
CA CYS A 40 2.75 -3.24 12.69
C CYS A 40 4.27 -3.27 12.65
N PHE A 41 4.84 -4.18 13.45
CA PHE A 41 6.28 -4.41 13.45
C PHE A 41 6.57 -5.91 13.38
N GLU A 42 7.06 -6.36 12.22
CA GLU A 42 7.48 -7.75 11.98
C GLU A 42 6.36 -8.78 12.19
N ASP A 43 5.11 -8.33 12.17
CA ASP A 43 3.93 -9.16 12.38
C ASP A 43 2.83 -8.71 11.43
N ASN A 44 2.41 -9.59 10.52
CA ASN A 44 1.42 -9.28 9.49
C ASN A 44 0.00 -9.74 9.81
N SER A 45 -0.30 -10.09 11.06
CA SER A 45 -1.62 -10.57 11.44
C SER A 45 -2.72 -9.59 11.04
N PHE A 46 -2.52 -8.30 11.28
CA PHE A 46 -3.52 -7.28 10.96
C PHE A 46 -3.52 -6.87 9.49
N VAL A 47 -2.40 -7.05 8.78
CA VAL A 47 -2.38 -6.91 7.32
C VAL A 47 -3.32 -7.94 6.71
N LYS A 48 -3.20 -9.19 7.11
CA LYS A 48 -4.08 -10.28 6.66
C LYS A 48 -5.53 -10.00 7.06
N LYS A 49 -5.76 -9.61 8.31
CA LYS A 49 -7.11 -9.31 8.80
C LYS A 49 -7.77 -8.21 7.98
N LYS A 50 -7.07 -7.11 7.75
CA LYS A 50 -7.63 -5.98 7.00
C LYS A 50 -7.93 -6.36 5.56
N LEU A 51 -7.01 -7.05 4.89
CA LEU A 51 -7.19 -7.46 3.51
C LEU A 51 -8.21 -8.61 3.34
N SER A 52 -8.61 -9.26 4.43
CA SER A 52 -9.69 -10.24 4.41
C SER A 52 -11.07 -9.59 4.39
N GLU A 53 -11.16 -8.31 4.68
CA GLU A 53 -12.42 -7.56 4.62
C GLU A 53 -12.74 -7.19 3.18
N LYS A 54 -14.03 -7.24 2.82
CA LYS A 54 -14.48 -6.75 1.52
C LYS A 54 -14.26 -5.25 1.39
N ASN A 55 -13.90 -4.82 0.19
CA ASN A 55 -13.58 -3.42 -0.09
C ASN A 55 -14.01 -3.06 -1.51
N GLU A 56 -14.14 -1.77 -1.79
CA GLU A 56 -14.54 -1.25 -3.10
C GLU A 56 -13.44 -0.34 -3.65
N GLY A 57 -12.33 -0.96 -4.04
CA GLY A 57 -11.23 -0.27 -4.70
C GLY A 57 -10.29 0.49 -3.76
N GLY A 58 -10.31 0.19 -2.47
CA GLY A 58 -9.44 0.83 -1.50
C GLY A 58 -7.99 0.39 -1.59
N ILE A 59 -7.14 1.12 -0.89
CA ILE A 59 -5.72 0.86 -0.81
C ILE A 59 -5.34 0.69 0.66
N LEU A 60 -4.66 -0.40 0.99
CA LEU A 60 -4.12 -0.59 2.32
C LEU A 60 -2.71 -0.04 2.38
N VAL A 61 -2.47 0.91 3.28
CA VAL A 61 -1.13 1.43 3.57
C VAL A 61 -0.68 0.85 4.90
N VAL A 62 0.47 0.18 4.88
CA VAL A 62 1.03 -0.52 6.04
C VAL A 62 2.32 0.17 6.47
N CYS A 63 2.37 0.64 7.71
CA CYS A 63 3.62 1.09 8.30
C CYS A 63 4.31 -0.10 8.98
N GLY A 64 5.28 -0.70 8.30
CA GLY A 64 6.09 -1.80 8.82
C GLY A 64 7.40 -1.34 9.44
N LYS A 65 7.54 -0.04 9.66
CA LYS A 65 8.72 0.59 10.27
C LYS A 65 10.03 0.22 9.57
N LYS A 66 9.94 -0.04 8.25
CA LYS A 66 11.09 -0.35 7.38
C LYS A 66 11.88 -1.60 7.79
N SER A 67 11.34 -2.47 8.63
CA SER A 67 12.05 -3.70 8.98
C SER A 67 12.25 -4.57 7.74
N SER A 68 13.50 -4.94 7.48
CA SER A 68 13.89 -5.83 6.38
C SER A 68 14.00 -7.30 6.82
N LYS A 69 13.69 -7.60 8.07
CA LYS A 69 13.90 -8.93 8.63
C LYS A 69 12.79 -9.92 8.30
N PHE A 70 11.61 -9.45 7.95
CA PHE A 70 10.44 -10.26 7.66
C PHE A 70 9.66 -9.66 6.50
N ALA A 71 9.06 -10.51 5.67
CA ALA A 71 8.15 -10.08 4.63
C ALA A 71 6.73 -9.95 5.23
N LEU A 72 6.10 -8.80 5.04
CA LEU A 72 4.76 -8.54 5.57
C LEU A 72 3.66 -8.98 4.60
N LEU A 73 4.00 -9.23 3.33
CA LEU A 73 3.06 -9.62 2.29
C LEU A 73 3.70 -10.64 1.37
N GLY A 74 2.91 -11.63 0.98
CA GLY A 74 3.24 -12.60 -0.05
C GLY A 74 2.05 -12.84 -0.97
N ASP A 75 2.13 -13.86 -1.80
CA ASP A 75 1.14 -14.14 -2.84
C ASP A 75 -0.24 -14.48 -2.30
N MET A 76 -0.34 -15.24 -1.21
CA MET A 76 -1.62 -15.67 -0.67
C MET A 76 -2.47 -14.50 -0.18
N ILE A 77 -1.88 -13.59 0.59
CA ILE A 77 -2.59 -12.42 1.11
C ILE A 77 -2.92 -11.45 -0.03
N ALA A 78 -2.01 -11.27 -0.98
CA ALA A 78 -2.27 -10.41 -2.15
C ALA A 78 -3.43 -10.95 -3.00
N THR A 79 -3.49 -12.26 -3.22
CA THR A 79 -4.59 -12.89 -3.94
C THR A 79 -5.92 -12.69 -3.21
N MET A 80 -5.92 -12.86 -1.90
CA MET A 80 -7.09 -12.62 -1.06
C MET A 80 -7.56 -11.16 -1.17
N ALA A 81 -6.63 -10.21 -1.21
CA ALA A 81 -6.96 -8.80 -1.37
C ALA A 81 -7.68 -8.53 -2.70
N ILE A 82 -7.22 -9.14 -3.80
CA ILE A 82 -7.88 -9.03 -5.10
C ILE A 82 -9.32 -9.55 -5.01
N GLU A 83 -9.50 -10.73 -4.43
CA GLU A 83 -10.81 -11.36 -4.28
C GLU A 83 -11.79 -10.50 -3.47
N ASN A 84 -11.27 -9.71 -2.54
CA ASN A 84 -12.05 -8.83 -1.69
C ASN A 84 -12.23 -7.41 -2.24
N GLY A 85 -11.71 -7.10 -3.43
CA GLY A 85 -11.95 -5.84 -4.11
C GLY A 85 -10.95 -4.72 -3.85
N TRP A 86 -9.82 -5.01 -3.21
CA TRP A 86 -8.76 -4.01 -2.99
C TRP A 86 -8.05 -3.67 -4.30
N SER A 87 -7.70 -2.40 -4.48
CA SER A 87 -6.98 -1.93 -5.68
C SER A 87 -5.47 -1.91 -5.50
N GLY A 88 -4.99 -1.75 -4.28
CA GLY A 88 -3.56 -1.65 -4.04
C GLY A 88 -3.17 -1.87 -2.58
N ILE A 89 -1.89 -2.17 -2.41
CA ILE A 89 -1.26 -2.39 -1.11
C ILE A 89 0.09 -1.68 -1.13
N VAL A 90 0.33 -0.81 -0.16
CA VAL A 90 1.60 -0.09 -0.01
C VAL A 90 2.21 -0.49 1.33
N ILE A 91 3.39 -1.10 1.28
CA ILE A 91 4.07 -1.65 2.46
C ILE A 91 5.33 -0.81 2.73
N ASN A 92 5.36 -0.06 3.83
CA ASN A 92 6.58 0.56 4.32
C ASN A 92 7.41 -0.51 5.05
N GLY A 93 7.89 -1.42 4.27
CA GLY A 93 8.56 -2.66 4.69
C GLY A 93 8.83 -3.53 3.47
N TYR A 94 8.88 -4.85 3.68
CA TYR A 94 9.37 -5.81 2.70
C TYR A 94 8.31 -6.86 2.35
N VAL A 95 8.40 -7.39 1.15
CA VAL A 95 7.48 -8.40 0.61
C VAL A 95 8.25 -9.61 0.10
N ARG A 96 7.54 -10.70 -0.22
CA ARG A 96 8.12 -11.88 -0.83
C ARG A 96 7.23 -12.41 -1.96
N ASP A 97 7.65 -13.50 -2.60
CA ASP A 97 6.93 -14.14 -3.72
C ASP A 97 6.76 -13.18 -4.90
N ILE A 98 7.79 -12.38 -5.18
CA ILE A 98 7.68 -11.32 -6.19
C ILE A 98 7.46 -11.86 -7.59
N GLU A 99 7.90 -13.08 -7.89
CA GLU A 99 7.64 -13.75 -9.16
C GLU A 99 6.13 -13.91 -9.40
N ILE A 100 5.39 -14.19 -8.34
CA ILE A 100 3.93 -14.35 -8.38
C ILE A 100 3.26 -12.98 -8.30
N LEU A 101 3.71 -12.10 -7.41
CA LEU A 101 3.13 -10.75 -7.27
C LEU A 101 3.09 -10.01 -8.60
N ARG A 102 4.12 -10.15 -9.43
CA ARG A 102 4.19 -9.49 -10.74
C ARG A 102 3.05 -9.87 -11.68
N GLU A 103 2.45 -11.04 -11.48
CA GLU A 103 1.37 -11.53 -12.32
C GLU A 103 -0.01 -11.21 -11.75
N LEU A 104 -0.08 -10.68 -10.53
CA LEU A 104 -1.36 -10.40 -9.86
C LEU A 104 -1.87 -9.01 -10.22
N GLU A 105 -3.14 -8.94 -10.61
CA GLU A 105 -3.82 -7.71 -11.04
C GLU A 105 -4.19 -6.82 -9.86
N ILE A 106 -3.18 -6.33 -9.15
CA ILE A 106 -3.30 -5.42 -8.03
C ILE A 106 -2.04 -4.56 -7.96
N GLY A 107 -2.15 -3.34 -7.44
CA GLY A 107 -0.98 -2.54 -7.13
C GLY A 107 -0.32 -3.06 -5.86
N VAL A 108 1.00 -3.27 -5.92
CA VAL A 108 1.79 -3.59 -4.73
C VAL A 108 3.06 -2.76 -4.78
N MET A 109 3.27 -1.95 -3.76
CA MET A 109 4.50 -1.18 -3.61
C MET A 109 5.12 -1.48 -2.25
N ALA A 110 6.44 -1.61 -2.23
CA ALA A 110 7.21 -1.90 -1.02
C ALA A 110 8.63 -1.36 -1.16
N LEU A 111 9.38 -1.42 -0.07
CA LEU A 111 10.78 -0.96 -0.06
C LEU A 111 11.73 -1.98 -0.68
N GLY A 112 11.39 -3.26 -0.61
CA GLY A 112 12.24 -4.32 -1.13
C GLY A 112 11.70 -5.70 -0.80
N THR A 113 12.56 -6.71 -0.86
CA THR A 113 12.18 -8.11 -0.73
C THR A 113 12.91 -8.79 0.41
N CYS A 114 12.24 -9.74 1.06
CA CYS A 114 12.80 -10.57 2.11
C CYS A 114 12.13 -11.95 2.07
N PRO A 115 12.89 -13.06 2.04
CA PRO A 115 12.28 -14.38 1.93
C PRO A 115 11.64 -14.91 3.22
N ARG A 116 11.88 -14.25 4.36
CA ARG A 116 11.40 -14.74 5.65
C ARG A 116 9.95 -14.38 5.89
N LYS A 117 9.12 -15.39 6.21
CA LYS A 117 7.72 -15.15 6.57
C LYS A 117 7.62 -14.34 7.85
N SER A 118 6.56 -13.54 7.95
CA SER A 118 6.26 -12.70 9.10
C SER A 118 5.88 -13.53 10.35
N LYS A 119 6.05 -12.92 11.50
CA LYS A 119 5.43 -13.40 12.74
C LYS A 119 3.91 -13.25 12.65
N LYS A 120 3.18 -14.05 13.44
CA LYS A 120 1.70 -14.04 13.49
C LYS A 120 1.26 -14.11 14.95
N GLU A 121 1.51 -13.03 15.69
CA GLU A 121 1.27 -12.93 17.11
C GLU A 121 0.14 -11.96 17.47
N ASN A 122 -0.66 -11.55 16.46
CA ASN A 122 -1.78 -10.62 16.62
C ASN A 122 -1.35 -9.28 17.23
N LYS A 123 -0.20 -8.76 16.78
CA LYS A 123 0.34 -7.48 17.24
C LYS A 123 0.22 -6.44 16.15
N GLY A 124 -0.18 -5.23 16.54
CA GLY A 124 -0.33 -4.11 15.62
C GLY A 124 -1.61 -3.33 15.86
N LYS A 125 -1.88 -2.38 15.00
CA LYS A 125 -3.08 -1.52 15.07
C LYS A 125 -3.67 -1.34 13.68
N ILE A 126 -4.99 -1.32 13.59
CA ILE A 126 -5.71 -1.04 12.36
C ILE A 126 -6.37 0.33 12.45
N ASP A 127 -6.62 0.96 11.31
CA ASP A 127 -7.34 2.22 11.18
C ASP A 127 -6.74 3.34 12.04
N THR A 128 -5.41 3.39 12.11
CA THR A 128 -4.67 4.37 12.89
C THR A 128 -3.92 5.34 11.97
N ILE A 129 -3.52 6.48 12.52
CA ILE A 129 -2.72 7.47 11.80
C ILE A 129 -1.28 6.98 11.69
N LEU A 130 -0.73 7.03 10.47
CA LEU A 130 0.64 6.63 10.19
C LEU A 130 1.49 7.84 9.86
N THR A 131 2.81 7.72 10.08
CA THR A 131 3.79 8.65 9.51
C THR A 131 4.78 7.83 8.69
N ILE A 132 4.85 8.14 7.39
CA ILE A 132 5.76 7.46 6.44
C ILE A 132 6.58 8.54 5.75
N ASN A 133 7.90 8.48 5.92
CA ASN A 133 8.81 9.48 5.34
C ASN A 133 8.35 10.92 5.63
N SER A 134 8.00 11.19 6.88
CA SER A 134 7.51 12.48 7.37
C SER A 134 6.13 12.89 6.83
N VAL A 135 5.45 12.03 6.10
CA VAL A 135 4.10 12.27 5.58
C VAL A 135 3.09 11.58 6.48
N ILE A 136 2.08 12.33 6.91
CA ILE A 136 0.96 11.77 7.68
C ILE A 136 0.00 11.09 6.71
N VAL A 137 -0.32 9.82 6.99
CA VAL A 137 -1.27 9.01 6.22
C VAL A 137 -2.33 8.50 7.19
N GLN A 138 -3.59 8.77 6.90
CA GLN A 138 -4.67 8.38 7.81
C GLN A 138 -5.86 7.81 7.02
N PRO A 139 -6.69 6.99 7.68
CA PRO A 139 -7.88 6.45 7.04
C PRO A 139 -8.74 7.56 6.43
N GLY A 140 -9.24 7.31 5.22
CA GLY A 140 -10.05 8.28 4.49
C GLY A 140 -9.26 9.23 3.59
N ASN A 141 -7.93 9.29 3.72
CA ASN A 141 -7.11 9.94 2.71
C ASN A 141 -7.30 9.24 1.35
N TRP A 142 -6.85 9.87 0.28
CA TRP A 142 -6.85 9.29 -1.05
C TRP A 142 -5.42 9.18 -1.55
N LEU A 143 -5.08 8.00 -2.07
CA LEU A 143 -3.74 7.71 -2.57
C LEU A 143 -3.77 7.60 -4.09
N TYR A 144 -2.78 8.21 -4.75
CA TYR A 144 -2.52 8.10 -6.17
C TYR A 144 -1.10 7.57 -6.35
N ALA A 145 -0.95 6.50 -7.12
CA ALA A 145 0.36 5.90 -7.36
C ALA A 145 0.55 5.57 -8.84
N ASP A 146 1.76 5.76 -9.31
CA ASP A 146 2.20 5.33 -10.63
C ASP A 146 3.72 5.07 -10.63
N ALA A 147 4.34 5.00 -11.81
CA ALA A 147 5.77 4.75 -11.92
C ALA A 147 6.64 5.87 -11.30
N ASN A 148 6.07 7.06 -11.08
CA ASN A 148 6.83 8.21 -10.55
C ASN A 148 6.83 8.27 -9.03
N GLY A 149 5.89 7.64 -8.36
CA GLY A 149 5.79 7.66 -6.90
C GLY A 149 4.37 7.65 -6.40
N ILE A 150 4.20 8.15 -5.17
CA ILE A 150 2.94 8.13 -4.44
C ILE A 150 2.56 9.55 -4.03
N LEU A 151 1.28 9.89 -4.22
CA LEU A 151 0.70 11.12 -3.69
C LEU A 151 -0.38 10.78 -2.67
N ILE A 152 -0.40 11.54 -1.58
CA ILE A 152 -1.45 11.45 -0.56
C ILE A 152 -2.21 12.77 -0.56
N ALA A 153 -3.52 12.69 -0.76
CA ALA A 153 -4.44 13.81 -0.65
C ALA A 153 -5.37 13.60 0.55
N LYS A 154 -5.87 14.69 1.13
CA LYS A 154 -6.79 14.60 2.26
C LYS A 154 -8.09 13.89 1.88
N THR A 155 -8.59 14.16 0.68
CA THR A 155 -9.81 13.58 0.13
C THR A 155 -9.59 13.32 -1.36
N ARG A 156 -10.55 12.62 -1.98
CA ARG A 156 -10.50 12.40 -3.42
C ARG A 156 -10.42 13.73 -4.18
N LEU A 157 -9.49 13.82 -5.13
CA LEU A 157 -9.31 15.02 -5.94
C LEU A 157 -10.27 15.04 -7.14
N ASP A 158 -10.67 16.24 -7.54
CA ASP A 158 -11.46 16.47 -8.73
C ASP A 158 -10.52 16.61 -9.94
N LEU A 159 -10.29 15.47 -10.58
CA LEU A 159 -9.35 15.36 -11.71
C LEU A 159 -10.03 15.55 -13.06
#